data_580ddfd06d85be42a355d5a1ce5377cc
#
_entry.id   580ddfd06d85be42a355d5a1ce5377cc
#
_cell.length_a   1.000
_cell.length_b   1.000
_cell.length_c   1.000
_cell.angle_alpha   90.00
_cell.angle_beta   90.00
_cell.angle_gamma   90.00
#
_symmetry.space_group_name_H-M   'P 1'
#
loop_
_entity.id
_entity.type
_entity.pdbx_description
1 polymer ?
#
loop_
_entity_poly.entity_id
_entity_poly.type
_entity_poly.pdbx_seq_one_letter_code
_entity_poly.pdbx_strand_id
1 'polypeptide(L)'
;MGFINKRDLYGNDYNACALCEYQREVKLIKHLINISEKALEKQPVDNTWSYEGICHSFAKTIVDYSKMAYDNLVLGHFHAVNMINRTILENCVLLDILIHNDDLELWKYYLAHSYQSTIYKSNRTPSQSELDFLKKMLQDYNISEEFYIKQDN
;
A
#
# COMPACT_ATOMS: atom_id res chain seq x y z
N MET A 1 40.50 7.78 -2.49
CA MET A 1 39.26 6.98 -2.54
C MET A 1 38.71 7.08 -3.97
N GLY A 2 38.73 5.99 -4.72
CA GLY A 2 38.23 5.98 -6.09
C GLY A 2 36.71 6.01 -6.10
N PHE A 3 36.13 6.91 -6.86
CA PHE A 3 34.70 6.97 -7.11
C PHE A 3 34.35 5.75 -7.98
N ILE A 4 33.51 4.86 -7.49
CA ILE A 4 32.95 3.77 -8.27
C ILE A 4 31.72 4.36 -9.00
N ASN A 5 31.93 4.78 -10.25
CA ASN A 5 30.83 5.11 -11.15
C ASN A 5 30.13 3.78 -11.49
N LYS A 6 28.96 3.54 -10.96
CA LYS A 6 28.07 2.47 -11.42
C LYS A 6 27.12 3.08 -12.44
N ARG A 7 26.93 2.44 -13.57
CA ARG A 7 25.91 2.79 -14.56
C ARG A 7 24.63 2.01 -14.27
N ASP A 8 23.50 2.68 -14.41
CA ASP A 8 22.20 2.02 -14.36
C ASP A 8 21.95 1.18 -15.63
N LEU A 9 20.82 0.48 -15.66
CA LEU A 9 20.38 -0.30 -16.84
C LEU A 9 20.19 0.56 -18.10
N TYR A 10 20.10 1.89 -17.93
CA TYR A 10 19.91 2.87 -19.00
C TYR A 10 21.19 3.65 -19.35
N GLY A 11 22.33 3.29 -18.73
CA GLY A 11 23.62 3.91 -18.99
C GLY A 11 23.89 5.23 -18.26
N ASN A 12 23.04 5.61 -17.29
CA ASN A 12 23.27 6.81 -16.49
C ASN A 12 24.34 6.55 -15.41
N ASP A 13 25.25 7.49 -15.25
CA ASP A 13 26.26 7.41 -14.21
C ASP A 13 25.65 7.79 -12.85
N TYR A 14 25.73 6.88 -11.86
CA TYR A 14 25.33 7.19 -10.52
C TYR A 14 26.35 8.09 -9.84
N ASN A 15 25.85 9.10 -9.21
CA ASN A 15 26.64 9.85 -8.25
C ASN A 15 26.73 9.06 -6.93
N ALA A 16 27.68 8.13 -6.85
CA ALA A 16 27.97 7.36 -5.64
C ALA A 16 28.24 8.26 -4.41
N CYS A 17 28.60 9.52 -4.64
CA CYS A 17 28.78 10.52 -3.60
C CYS A 17 27.49 10.81 -2.82
N ALA A 18 26.31 10.83 -3.47
CA ALA A 18 25.06 11.11 -2.78
C ALA A 18 24.75 10.06 -1.71
N LEU A 19 24.97 8.78 -2.00
CA LEU A 19 24.81 7.71 -1.00
C LEU A 19 25.85 7.78 0.12
N CYS A 20 27.06 8.22 -0.16
CA CYS A 20 28.10 8.45 0.87
C CYS A 20 27.75 9.63 1.75
N GLU A 21 27.20 10.71 1.17
CA GLU A 21 26.80 11.92 1.90
C GLU A 21 25.59 11.65 2.82
N TYR A 22 24.60 10.87 2.36
CA TYR A 22 23.39 10.55 3.11
C TYR A 22 23.43 9.16 3.77
N GLN A 23 24.60 8.62 4.03
CA GLN A 23 24.77 7.26 4.57
C GLN A 23 24.06 7.06 5.93
N ARG A 24 24.01 8.11 6.75
CA ARG A 24 23.36 8.08 8.07
C ARG A 24 21.84 7.96 7.90
N GLU A 25 21.26 8.76 7.03
CA GLU A 25 19.83 8.81 6.73
C GLU A 25 19.36 7.49 6.09
N VAL A 26 20.13 6.96 5.16
CA VAL A 26 19.87 5.67 4.52
C VAL A 26 19.87 4.53 5.54
N LYS A 27 20.82 4.51 6.48
CA LYS A 27 20.86 3.53 7.58
C LYS A 27 19.66 3.68 8.51
N LEU A 28 19.26 4.91 8.82
CA LEU A 28 18.09 5.19 9.67
C LEU A 28 16.80 4.69 9.01
N ILE A 29 16.61 4.99 7.74
CA ILE A 29 15.44 4.51 6.97
C ILE A 29 15.36 2.98 7.01
N LYS A 30 16.46 2.29 6.74
CA LYS A 30 16.53 0.82 6.82
C LYS A 30 16.17 0.31 8.21
N HIS A 31 16.66 0.97 9.24
CA HIS A 31 16.37 0.60 10.62
C HIS A 31 14.88 0.75 10.96
N LEU A 32 14.27 1.86 10.55
CA LEU A 32 12.83 2.11 10.73
C LEU A 32 11.98 1.08 10.01
N ILE A 33 12.30 0.75 8.75
CA ILE A 33 11.62 -0.30 7.99
C ILE A 33 11.68 -1.63 8.74
N ASN A 34 12.85 -2.04 9.22
CA ASN A 34 13.03 -3.29 9.94
C ASN A 34 12.24 -3.34 11.27
N ILE A 35 12.15 -2.21 11.99
CA ILE A 35 11.33 -2.13 13.21
C ILE A 35 9.85 -2.28 12.88
N SER A 36 9.38 -1.57 11.86
CA SER A 36 7.98 -1.60 11.42
C SER A 36 7.57 -3.00 10.97
N GLU A 37 8.42 -3.67 10.21
CA GLU A 37 8.21 -5.06 9.76
C GLU A 37 8.07 -6.01 10.95
N LYS A 38 9.01 -5.96 11.90
CA LYS A 38 8.95 -6.79 13.11
C LYS A 38 7.74 -6.49 13.98
N ALA A 39 7.26 -5.25 14.00
CA ALA A 39 6.04 -4.89 14.72
C ALA A 39 4.80 -5.52 14.08
N LEU A 40 4.70 -5.50 12.75
CA LEU A 40 3.61 -6.13 12.01
C LEU A 40 3.60 -7.66 12.16
N GLU A 41 4.78 -8.30 12.13
CA GLU A 41 4.90 -9.75 12.33
C GLU A 41 4.43 -10.22 13.71
N LYS A 42 4.56 -9.36 14.73
CA LYS A 42 4.10 -9.66 16.11
C LYS A 42 2.61 -9.49 16.31
N GLN A 43 1.91 -8.91 15.37
CA GLN A 43 0.47 -8.67 15.44
C GLN A 43 -0.24 -9.37 14.26
N PRO A 44 -0.26 -10.72 14.24
CA PRO A 44 -1.00 -11.43 13.21
C PRO A 44 -2.49 -11.09 13.31
N VAL A 45 -3.12 -10.85 12.18
CA VAL A 45 -4.55 -10.61 12.10
C VAL A 45 -5.22 -11.84 11.50
N ASP A 46 -6.07 -12.48 12.27
CA ASP A 46 -6.75 -13.73 11.86
C ASP A 46 -7.84 -13.49 10.82
N ASN A 47 -8.45 -12.29 10.85
CA ASN A 47 -9.52 -11.91 9.93
C ASN A 47 -9.13 -10.69 9.11
N THR A 48 -8.84 -10.90 7.82
CA THR A 48 -8.53 -9.82 6.86
C THR A 48 -9.75 -8.97 6.50
N TRP A 49 -10.97 -9.44 6.81
CA TRP A 49 -12.23 -8.77 6.55
C TRP A 49 -12.79 -8.06 7.80
N SER A 50 -11.88 -7.57 8.64
CA SER A 50 -12.19 -6.78 9.83
C SER A 50 -11.53 -5.41 9.76
N TYR A 51 -11.93 -4.50 10.65
CA TYR A 51 -11.29 -3.19 10.80
C TYR A 51 -9.77 -3.34 11.02
N GLU A 52 -9.38 -4.21 11.94
CA GLU A 52 -7.98 -4.50 12.25
C GLU A 52 -7.26 -5.09 11.04
N GLY A 53 -7.94 -5.96 10.28
CA GLY A 53 -7.42 -6.56 9.06
C GLY A 53 -7.10 -5.53 8.00
N ILE A 54 -7.97 -4.54 7.81
CA ILE A 54 -7.73 -3.43 6.88
C ILE A 54 -6.57 -2.56 7.34
N CYS A 55 -6.58 -2.11 8.60
CA CYS A 55 -5.49 -1.28 9.12
C CYS A 55 -4.15 -1.99 9.00
N HIS A 56 -4.10 -3.29 9.31
CA HIS A 56 -2.91 -4.12 9.14
C HIS A 56 -2.47 -4.21 7.67
N SER A 57 -3.42 -4.38 6.74
CA SER A 57 -3.14 -4.42 5.30
C SER A 57 -2.54 -3.11 4.79
N PHE A 58 -3.07 -1.96 5.19
CA PHE A 58 -2.49 -0.65 4.87
C PHE A 58 -1.09 -0.50 5.45
N ALA A 59 -0.91 -0.82 6.73
CA ALA A 59 0.38 -0.73 7.39
C ALA A 59 1.43 -1.63 6.70
N LYS A 60 1.05 -2.86 6.34
CA LYS A 60 1.90 -3.77 5.57
C LYS A 60 2.26 -3.19 4.20
N THR A 61 1.29 -2.65 3.48
CA THR A 61 1.49 -2.02 2.18
C THR A 61 2.48 -0.85 2.28
N ILE A 62 2.35 0.00 3.30
CA ILE A 62 3.28 1.10 3.56
C ILE A 62 4.71 0.57 3.78
N VAL A 63 4.88 -0.49 4.58
CA VAL A 63 6.19 -1.09 4.84
C VAL A 63 6.79 -1.71 3.57
N ASP A 64 5.99 -2.43 2.77
CA ASP A 64 6.45 -3.06 1.53
C ASP A 64 6.88 -1.99 0.49
N TYR A 65 6.11 -0.93 0.31
CA TYR A 65 6.50 0.20 -0.55
C TYR A 65 7.72 0.95 -0.01
N SER A 66 7.87 1.05 1.32
CA SER A 66 9.05 1.67 1.93
C SER A 66 10.33 0.87 1.65
N LYS A 67 10.25 -0.47 1.63
CA LYS A 67 11.35 -1.34 1.19
C LYS A 67 11.69 -1.10 -0.28
N MET A 68 10.67 -1.06 -1.15
CA MET A 68 10.87 -0.77 -2.58
C MET A 68 11.50 0.61 -2.79
N ALA A 69 11.06 1.63 -2.05
CA ALA A 69 11.66 2.96 -2.11
C ALA A 69 13.11 2.95 -1.65
N TYR A 70 13.42 2.24 -0.56
CA TYR A 70 14.77 2.07 -0.06
C TYR A 70 15.68 1.40 -1.09
N ASP A 71 15.27 0.30 -1.70
CA ASP A 71 16.05 -0.42 -2.70
C ASP A 71 16.33 0.45 -3.93
N ASN A 72 15.32 1.19 -4.40
CA ASN A 72 15.49 2.14 -5.51
C ASN A 72 16.41 3.33 -5.13
N LEU A 73 16.32 3.80 -3.88
CA LEU A 73 17.21 4.86 -3.36
C LEU A 73 18.66 4.40 -3.37
N VAL A 74 18.93 3.18 -2.88
CA VAL A 74 20.27 2.59 -2.86
C VAL A 74 20.83 2.40 -4.27
N LEU A 75 19.96 2.09 -5.23
CA LEU A 75 20.31 1.95 -6.64
C LEU A 75 20.42 3.30 -7.38
N GLY A 76 20.03 4.42 -6.75
CA GLY A 76 20.05 5.76 -7.37
C GLY A 76 18.87 6.04 -8.30
N HIS A 77 17.80 5.25 -8.25
CA HIS A 77 16.60 5.44 -9.06
C HIS A 77 15.66 6.47 -8.44
N PHE A 78 16.09 7.72 -8.31
CA PHE A 78 15.36 8.77 -7.59
C PHE A 78 13.95 9.04 -8.14
N HIS A 79 13.75 8.92 -9.46
CA HIS A 79 12.43 9.10 -10.05
C HIS A 79 11.44 8.02 -9.56
N ALA A 80 11.88 6.76 -9.53
CA ALA A 80 11.08 5.65 -8.99
C ALA A 80 10.77 5.86 -7.51
N VAL A 81 11.74 6.35 -6.71
CA VAL A 81 11.54 6.69 -5.30
C VAL A 81 10.44 7.73 -5.13
N ASN A 82 10.41 8.78 -5.95
CA ASN A 82 9.38 9.81 -5.87
C ASN A 82 7.98 9.27 -6.19
N MET A 83 7.86 8.39 -7.18
CA MET A 83 6.58 7.75 -7.51
C MET A 83 6.10 6.84 -6.37
N ILE A 84 7.00 6.05 -5.80
CA ILE A 84 6.69 5.15 -4.68
C ILE A 84 6.31 5.95 -3.43
N ASN A 85 7.01 7.05 -3.13
CA ASN A 85 6.71 7.91 -1.99
C ASN A 85 5.30 8.50 -2.07
N ARG A 86 4.81 8.83 -3.27
CA ARG A 86 3.43 9.26 -3.43
C ARG A 86 2.45 8.18 -2.98
N THR A 87 2.67 6.93 -3.41
CA THR A 87 1.83 5.80 -3.01
C THR A 87 1.89 5.55 -1.50
N ILE A 88 3.08 5.69 -0.89
CA ILE A 88 3.23 5.58 0.57
C ILE A 88 2.38 6.65 1.26
N LEU A 89 2.48 7.92 0.83
CA LEU A 89 1.71 9.03 1.41
C LEU A 89 0.20 8.82 1.27
N GLU A 90 -0.27 8.38 0.10
CA GLU A 90 -1.69 8.08 -0.13
C GLU A 90 -2.18 6.98 0.85
N ASN A 91 -1.42 5.92 1.06
CA ASN A 91 -1.76 4.87 2.02
C ASN A 91 -1.68 5.35 3.49
N CYS A 92 -0.71 6.21 3.82
CA CYS A 92 -0.62 6.81 5.16
C CYS A 92 -1.85 7.67 5.47
N VAL A 93 -2.29 8.51 4.53
CA VAL A 93 -3.48 9.36 4.69
C VAL A 93 -4.73 8.51 4.85
N LEU A 94 -4.89 7.45 4.04
CA LEU A 94 -6.03 6.55 4.17
C LEU A 94 -6.03 5.81 5.52
N LEU A 95 -4.88 5.34 5.97
CA LEU A 95 -4.74 4.69 7.28
C LEU A 95 -5.05 5.68 8.42
N ASP A 96 -4.56 6.91 8.32
CA ASP A 96 -4.83 7.97 9.31
C ASP A 96 -6.33 8.29 9.41
N ILE A 97 -7.01 8.42 8.26
CA ILE A 97 -8.47 8.61 8.20
C ILE A 97 -9.19 7.44 8.86
N LEU A 98 -8.78 6.20 8.60
CA LEU A 98 -9.41 5.01 9.19
C LEU A 98 -9.22 4.95 10.71
N ILE A 99 -8.05 5.36 11.22
CA ILE A 99 -7.73 5.29 12.65
C ILE A 99 -8.41 6.42 13.44
N HIS A 100 -8.46 7.64 12.88
CA HIS A 100 -8.93 8.83 13.60
C HIS A 100 -10.36 9.23 13.26
N ASN A 101 -11.03 8.52 12.35
CA ASN A 101 -12.42 8.78 12.05
C ASN A 101 -13.31 8.02 13.04
N ASP A 102 -14.18 8.75 13.75
CA ASP A 102 -15.16 8.17 14.68
C ASP A 102 -16.24 7.33 13.96
N ASP A 103 -16.38 7.50 12.64
CA ASP A 103 -17.21 6.66 11.80
C ASP A 103 -16.50 5.33 11.50
N LEU A 104 -16.58 4.40 12.46
CA LEU A 104 -16.02 3.06 12.35
C LEU A 104 -16.57 2.24 11.17
N GLU A 105 -17.58 2.75 10.46
CA GLU A 105 -18.17 2.07 9.31
C GLU A 105 -17.47 2.36 8.00
N LEU A 106 -16.63 3.40 7.93
CA LEU A 106 -15.91 3.78 6.71
C LEU A 106 -15.08 2.62 6.12
N TRP A 107 -14.51 1.79 6.97
CA TRP A 107 -13.77 0.62 6.56
C TRP A 107 -14.63 -0.42 5.81
N LYS A 108 -15.92 -0.54 6.13
CA LYS A 108 -16.86 -1.44 5.44
C LYS A 108 -17.05 -1.01 3.99
N TYR A 109 -17.23 0.29 3.75
CA TYR A 109 -17.32 0.87 2.41
C TYR A 109 -16.03 0.63 1.61
N TYR A 110 -14.89 0.81 2.26
CA TYR A 110 -13.59 0.56 1.63
C TYR A 110 -13.45 -0.91 1.20
N LEU A 111 -13.83 -1.88 2.05
CA LEU A 111 -13.79 -3.30 1.72
C LEU A 111 -14.72 -3.64 0.56
N ALA A 112 -15.97 -3.20 0.63
CA ALA A 112 -16.95 -3.46 -0.40
C ALA A 112 -16.50 -2.87 -1.75
N HIS A 113 -15.98 -1.64 -1.76
CA HIS A 113 -15.44 -1.01 -2.96
C HIS A 113 -14.19 -1.74 -3.49
N SER A 114 -13.28 -2.15 -2.62
CA SER A 114 -12.08 -2.90 -3.00
C SER A 114 -12.42 -4.25 -3.63
N TYR A 115 -13.36 -4.97 -3.03
CA TYR A 115 -13.84 -6.24 -3.59
C TYR A 115 -14.54 -6.05 -4.93
N GLN A 116 -15.47 -5.10 -5.02
CA GLN A 116 -16.14 -4.73 -6.27
C GLN A 116 -15.11 -4.39 -7.36
N SER A 117 -14.16 -3.51 -7.06
CA SER A 117 -13.09 -3.14 -8.00
C SER A 117 -12.30 -4.36 -8.47
N THR A 118 -12.09 -5.35 -7.62
CA THR A 118 -11.33 -6.57 -7.95
C THR A 118 -12.11 -7.45 -8.92
N ILE A 119 -13.40 -7.67 -8.70
CA ILE A 119 -14.20 -8.55 -9.55
C ILE A 119 -14.53 -7.93 -10.91
N TYR A 120 -14.57 -6.59 -11.02
CA TYR A 120 -14.84 -5.88 -12.28
C TYR A 120 -13.59 -5.45 -13.07
N LYS A 121 -12.42 -5.30 -12.41
CA LYS A 121 -11.17 -4.85 -13.09
C LYS A 121 -10.57 -5.83 -14.09
N SER A 122 -11.00 -7.08 -14.09
CA SER A 122 -10.37 -8.14 -14.89
C SER A 122 -10.87 -8.24 -16.34
N ASN A 123 -11.65 -7.28 -16.85
CA ASN A 123 -12.32 -7.34 -18.16
C ASN A 123 -13.10 -8.66 -18.38
N ARG A 124 -13.45 -9.35 -17.31
CA ARG A 124 -14.26 -10.56 -17.30
C ARG A 124 -15.61 -10.31 -16.65
N THR A 125 -16.61 -11.03 -17.05
CA THR A 125 -17.88 -11.04 -16.32
C THR A 125 -17.68 -11.75 -14.98
N PRO A 126 -18.01 -11.09 -13.83
CA PRO A 126 -17.94 -11.74 -12.53
C PRO A 126 -18.76 -13.03 -12.52
N SER A 127 -18.29 -14.03 -11.81
CA SER A 127 -19.05 -15.26 -11.57
C SER A 127 -20.23 -15.00 -10.63
N GLN A 128 -21.27 -15.85 -10.71
CA GLN A 128 -22.43 -15.73 -9.82
C GLN A 128 -22.04 -15.80 -8.35
N SER A 129 -21.08 -16.64 -7.99
CA SER A 129 -20.58 -16.77 -6.62
C SER A 129 -19.88 -15.50 -6.10
N GLU A 130 -19.18 -14.76 -6.99
CA GLU A 130 -18.55 -13.48 -6.63
C GLU A 130 -19.60 -12.38 -6.41
N LEU A 131 -20.63 -12.37 -7.25
CA LEU A 131 -21.75 -11.44 -7.10
C LEU A 131 -22.56 -11.73 -5.83
N ASP A 132 -22.82 -12.99 -5.52
CA ASP A 132 -23.54 -13.40 -4.34
C ASP A 132 -22.74 -13.05 -3.06
N PHE A 133 -21.42 -13.21 -3.10
CA PHE A 133 -20.55 -12.80 -2.00
C PHE A 133 -20.56 -11.27 -1.80
N LEU A 134 -20.48 -10.49 -2.88
CA LEU A 134 -20.59 -9.03 -2.80
C LEU A 134 -21.94 -8.60 -2.21
N LYS A 135 -23.05 -9.18 -2.68
CA LYS A 135 -24.39 -8.88 -2.16
C LYS A 135 -24.48 -9.18 -0.67
N LYS A 136 -24.00 -10.36 -0.26
CA LYS A 136 -23.97 -10.73 1.15
C LYS A 136 -23.14 -9.73 1.99
N MET A 137 -21.97 -9.33 1.51
CA MET A 137 -21.12 -8.34 2.18
C MET A 137 -21.84 -6.99 2.34
N LEU A 138 -22.53 -6.51 1.29
CA LEU A 138 -23.30 -5.26 1.35
C LEU A 138 -24.43 -5.35 2.37
N GLN A 139 -25.13 -6.49 2.42
CA GLN A 139 -26.19 -6.74 3.42
C GLN A 139 -25.62 -6.79 4.84
N ASP A 140 -24.56 -7.55 5.06
CA ASP A 140 -23.91 -7.71 6.38
C ASP A 140 -23.38 -6.36 6.92
N TYR A 141 -22.96 -5.48 6.00
CA TYR A 141 -22.45 -4.14 6.33
C TYR A 141 -23.54 -3.05 6.31
N ASN A 142 -24.79 -3.40 5.99
CA ASN A 142 -25.91 -2.46 5.86
C ASN A 142 -25.64 -1.34 4.85
N ILE A 143 -24.97 -1.67 3.73
CA ILE A 143 -24.65 -0.75 2.64
C ILE A 143 -25.68 -0.90 1.54
N SER A 144 -26.26 0.22 1.07
CA SER A 144 -27.23 0.22 -0.01
C SER A 144 -26.61 -0.26 -1.33
N GLU A 145 -27.24 -1.24 -1.98
CA GLU A 145 -26.81 -1.73 -3.31
C GLU A 145 -26.81 -0.60 -4.36
N GLU A 146 -27.67 0.38 -4.24
CA GLU A 146 -27.74 1.53 -5.17
C GLU A 146 -26.45 2.36 -5.20
N PHE A 147 -25.67 2.34 -4.13
CA PHE A 147 -24.40 3.04 -4.07
C PHE A 147 -23.38 2.46 -5.06
N TYR A 148 -23.46 1.18 -5.37
CA TYR A 148 -22.50 0.45 -6.21
C TYR A 148 -22.94 0.21 -7.64
N ILE A 149 -24.24 0.26 -7.94
CA ILE A 149 -24.77 0.01 -9.28
C ILE A 149 -24.68 1.23 -10.21
N LYS A 150 -24.51 2.44 -9.67
CA LYS A 150 -24.50 3.69 -10.45
C LYS A 150 -23.22 3.99 -11.24
N GLN A 151 -22.22 3.13 -11.24
CA GLN A 151 -20.97 3.38 -11.97
C GLN A 151 -20.93 2.79 -13.40
N ASP A 152 -22.01 2.14 -13.86
CA ASP A 152 -22.08 1.51 -15.20
C ASP A 152 -22.94 2.29 -16.22
N ASN A 153 -22.98 3.64 -16.13
CA ASN A 153 -23.59 4.48 -17.17
C ASN A 153 -22.66 5.58 -17.64
#